data_9f4a454ed2256b1727687af0fd7e2c0c
#
_entry.id   9f4a454ed2256b1727687af0fd7e2c0c
#
_cell.length_a   1.000
_cell.length_b   1.000
_cell.length_c   1.000
_cell.angle_alpha   90.00
_cell.angle_beta   90.00
_cell.angle_gamma   90.00
#
_symmetry.space_group_name_H-M   'P 1'
#
loop_
_entity.id
_entity.type
_entity.pdbx_description
1 polymer ?
#
loop_
_entity_poly.entity_id
_entity_poly.type
_entity_poly.pdbx_seq_one_letter_code
_entity_poly.pdbx_strand_id
1 'polypeptide(L)'
;MKKLVQWAFVAIAFSAVTSCVAVVGNTAQPVVNVESTDYGKPSDVTANEGAFKIKTLKHNYDAFSKYVDAKTMYIHFSKHYVGYLNNLNKAVEGKPQANMTIEEVLKTLDTSNAALRNNAGGYYNHNLYFDLMTPNSTGKPTGKLADAINRDFGSFENFKKQFSDAGAKQFGSGWAWLVTDASGKLKVGSTANQDNPLMPGMSISGTPVLAMDVWEHAYYLKYQNKRADYIEAFFNVIDWN
;
A
#
# COMPACT_ATOMS: atom_id res chain seq x y z
N MET A 1 -70.06 -21.96 -16.11
CA MET A 1 -70.53 -21.53 -14.78
C MET A 1 -69.52 -20.50 -14.27
N LYS A 2 -69.92 -19.21 -14.33
CA LYS A 2 -69.13 -18.07 -13.90
C LYS A 2 -69.40 -17.79 -12.42
N LYS A 3 -68.38 -17.78 -11.57
CA LYS A 3 -68.51 -17.32 -10.18
C LYS A 3 -68.04 -15.87 -10.10
N LEU A 4 -68.97 -14.97 -9.77
CA LEU A 4 -68.69 -13.57 -9.37
C LEU A 4 -68.06 -13.57 -7.98
N VAL A 5 -66.99 -12.80 -7.83
CA VAL A 5 -66.44 -12.42 -6.51
C VAL A 5 -66.80 -10.97 -6.28
N GLN A 6 -67.59 -10.73 -5.22
CA GLN A 6 -67.97 -9.38 -4.74
C GLN A 6 -66.83 -8.80 -3.91
N TRP A 7 -66.46 -7.57 -4.21
CA TRP A 7 -65.58 -6.73 -3.39
C TRP A 7 -66.38 -5.85 -2.43
N ALA A 8 -66.17 -6.00 -1.15
CA ALA A 8 -66.74 -5.15 -0.11
C ALA A 8 -65.81 -3.96 0.12
N PHE A 9 -66.32 -2.75 -0.07
CA PHE A 9 -65.64 -1.50 0.30
C PHE A 9 -65.82 -1.24 1.81
N VAL A 10 -64.72 -1.14 2.56
CA VAL A 10 -64.69 -0.65 3.92
C VAL A 10 -64.31 0.81 3.91
N ALA A 11 -65.21 1.69 4.29
CA ALA A 11 -64.97 3.13 4.47
C ALA A 11 -64.27 3.33 5.82
N ILE A 12 -63.05 3.87 5.81
CA ILE A 12 -62.32 4.30 7.01
C ILE A 12 -62.49 5.81 7.17
N ALA A 13 -63.11 6.18 8.32
CA ALA A 13 -63.29 7.57 8.69
C ALA A 13 -61.97 8.22 9.14
N PHE A 14 -61.62 9.38 8.55
CA PHE A 14 -60.48 10.19 8.97
C PHE A 14 -60.87 11.02 10.20
N SER A 15 -60.25 10.75 11.35
CA SER A 15 -60.26 11.61 12.51
C SER A 15 -59.06 12.57 12.43
N ALA A 16 -59.33 13.86 12.37
CA ALA A 16 -58.32 14.90 12.44
C ALA A 16 -57.79 14.98 13.89
N VAL A 17 -56.51 14.69 14.07
CA VAL A 17 -55.78 14.93 15.30
C VAL A 17 -54.89 16.15 15.13
N THR A 18 -55.19 17.19 15.91
CA THR A 18 -54.42 18.44 15.98
C THR A 18 -53.04 18.13 16.59
N SER A 19 -51.98 18.36 15.81
CA SER A 19 -50.61 18.15 16.27
C SER A 19 -50.10 19.30 17.12
N CYS A 20 -49.68 18.97 18.32
CA CYS A 20 -48.85 19.83 19.15
C CYS A 20 -47.48 20.07 18.52
N VAL A 21 -47.05 21.32 18.55
CA VAL A 21 -45.71 21.75 18.17
C VAL A 21 -44.67 21.06 19.06
N ALA A 22 -43.87 20.18 18.48
CA ALA A 22 -42.74 19.62 19.18
C ALA A 22 -41.59 20.63 19.14
N VAL A 23 -41.11 21.00 20.30
CA VAL A 23 -39.86 21.75 20.49
C VAL A 23 -38.72 20.97 19.88
N VAL A 24 -38.05 21.54 18.91
CA VAL A 24 -36.82 20.98 18.31
C VAL A 24 -35.74 21.01 19.39
N GLY A 25 -35.58 19.91 20.11
CA GLY A 25 -34.43 19.69 20.94
C GLY A 25 -33.17 19.62 20.07
N ASN A 26 -32.25 20.52 20.35
CA ASN A 26 -30.91 20.50 19.76
C ASN A 26 -30.20 19.20 20.18
N THR A 27 -30.32 18.14 19.38
CA THR A 27 -29.57 16.91 19.62
C THR A 27 -28.13 17.20 19.22
N ALA A 28 -27.31 17.53 20.23
CA ALA A 28 -25.87 17.54 20.07
C ALA A 28 -25.46 16.20 19.43
N GLN A 29 -24.86 16.26 18.26
CA GLN A 29 -24.23 15.10 17.61
C GLN A 29 -23.24 14.52 18.62
N PRO A 30 -23.18 13.19 18.78
CA PRO A 30 -22.17 12.61 19.65
C PRO A 30 -20.80 13.05 19.14
N VAL A 31 -20.06 13.77 19.97
CA VAL A 31 -18.66 14.05 19.74
C VAL A 31 -17.98 12.69 19.72
N VAL A 32 -17.67 12.17 18.54
CA VAL A 32 -16.78 11.03 18.40
C VAL A 32 -15.44 11.52 18.93
N ASN A 33 -15.13 11.15 20.17
CA ASN A 33 -13.78 11.27 20.69
C ASN A 33 -12.89 10.44 19.77
N VAL A 34 -12.23 11.11 18.82
CA VAL A 34 -11.10 10.54 18.12
C VAL A 34 -10.02 10.42 19.20
N GLU A 35 -9.92 9.24 19.81
CA GLU A 35 -8.75 8.91 20.60
C GLU A 35 -7.55 9.23 19.72
N SER A 36 -6.76 10.23 20.11
CA SER A 36 -5.45 10.46 19.54
C SER A 36 -4.60 9.28 19.99
N THR A 37 -4.57 8.23 19.19
CA THR A 37 -3.71 7.08 19.41
C THR A 37 -2.29 7.57 19.14
N ASP A 38 -1.56 7.84 20.21
CA ASP A 38 -0.12 8.09 20.12
C ASP A 38 0.56 6.77 19.76
N TYR A 39 0.98 6.64 18.50
CA TYR A 39 1.72 5.46 18.01
C TYR A 39 3.21 5.53 18.34
N GLY A 40 3.67 6.51 19.11
CA GLY A 40 5.09 6.77 19.34
C GLY A 40 5.79 7.27 18.07
N LYS A 41 7.11 7.18 18.06
CA LYS A 41 7.94 7.63 16.93
C LYS A 41 8.55 6.45 16.17
N PRO A 42 8.72 6.54 14.86
CA PRO A 42 9.44 5.52 14.09
C PRO A 42 10.86 5.24 14.61
N SER A 43 11.52 6.25 15.18
CA SER A 43 12.86 6.12 15.79
C SER A 43 12.90 5.20 17.01
N ASP A 44 11.77 4.98 17.67
CA ASP A 44 11.68 4.18 18.90
C ASP A 44 11.47 2.69 18.58
N VAL A 45 11.22 2.38 17.30
CA VAL A 45 11.03 1.00 16.84
C VAL A 45 12.39 0.30 16.74
N THR A 46 12.50 -0.84 17.39
CA THR A 46 13.69 -1.69 17.37
C THR A 46 13.41 -3.00 16.63
N ALA A 47 14.47 -3.58 16.09
CA ALA A 47 14.47 -4.92 15.52
C ALA A 47 15.48 -5.80 16.29
N ASN A 48 15.36 -7.11 16.11
CA ASN A 48 16.37 -8.05 16.65
C ASN A 48 17.72 -7.79 15.99
N GLU A 49 18.79 -7.99 16.75
CA GLU A 49 20.15 -7.95 16.19
C GLU A 49 20.32 -9.01 15.10
N GLY A 50 21.11 -8.67 14.08
CA GLY A 50 21.40 -9.56 12.96
C GLY A 50 22.22 -8.89 11.89
N ALA A 51 22.40 -9.57 10.77
CA ALA A 51 23.18 -9.10 9.62
C ALA A 51 22.58 -7.85 8.96
N PHE A 52 21.26 -7.84 8.84
CA PHE A 52 20.50 -6.71 8.29
C PHE A 52 19.96 -5.83 9.40
N LYS A 53 19.90 -4.53 9.15
CA LYS A 53 19.52 -3.53 10.15
C LYS A 53 18.23 -2.83 9.77
N ILE A 54 17.50 -2.36 10.79
CA ILE A 54 16.31 -1.55 10.60
C ILE A 54 16.71 -0.21 9.94
N LYS A 55 15.92 0.20 8.97
CA LYS A 55 16.01 1.52 8.35
C LYS A 55 14.83 2.36 8.84
N THR A 56 15.11 3.36 9.66
CA THR A 56 14.08 4.21 10.28
C THR A 56 13.37 5.04 9.22
N LEU A 57 12.06 5.26 9.39
CA LEU A 57 11.29 6.18 8.54
C LEU A 57 11.85 7.60 8.64
N LYS A 58 11.85 8.31 7.50
CA LYS A 58 12.25 9.72 7.42
C LYS A 58 11.23 10.67 8.06
N HIS A 59 9.98 10.24 8.20
CA HIS A 59 8.84 11.03 8.65
C HIS A 59 8.04 10.29 9.73
N ASN A 60 7.32 11.02 10.57
CA ASN A 60 6.40 10.42 11.53
C ASN A 60 5.23 9.71 10.83
N TYR A 61 4.55 8.83 11.56
CA TYR A 61 3.45 8.02 11.01
C TYR A 61 2.29 8.85 10.47
N ASP A 62 2.03 10.03 11.03
CA ASP A 62 0.94 10.93 10.65
C ASP A 62 1.26 11.84 9.45
N ALA A 63 2.52 11.87 9.00
CA ALA A 63 2.96 12.75 7.92
C ALA A 63 2.20 12.52 6.60
N PHE A 64 1.65 11.34 6.42
CA PHE A 64 0.93 10.91 5.21
C PHE A 64 -0.58 10.82 5.39
N SER A 65 -1.14 11.26 6.54
CA SER A 65 -2.53 10.96 6.96
C SER A 65 -3.61 11.40 5.97
N LYS A 66 -3.32 12.37 5.11
CA LYS A 66 -4.20 12.73 3.98
C LYS A 66 -4.40 11.56 3.01
N TYR A 67 -3.37 10.76 2.77
CA TYR A 67 -3.33 9.70 1.75
C TYR A 67 -3.19 8.30 2.35
N VAL A 68 -2.37 8.12 3.36
CA VAL A 68 -2.19 6.87 4.12
C VAL A 68 -2.31 7.19 5.59
N ASP A 69 -3.25 6.57 6.30
CA ASP A 69 -3.51 6.89 7.71
C ASP A 69 -2.35 6.48 8.64
N ALA A 70 -2.24 7.19 9.77
CA ALA A 70 -1.15 7.00 10.72
C ALA A 70 -1.10 5.58 11.31
N LYS A 71 -2.27 4.95 11.52
CA LYS A 71 -2.36 3.58 12.03
C LYS A 71 -1.81 2.58 11.00
N THR A 72 -2.15 2.76 9.74
CA THR A 72 -1.57 1.96 8.64
C THR A 72 -0.06 2.10 8.64
N MET A 73 0.49 3.32 8.65
CA MET A 73 1.94 3.56 8.65
C MET A 73 2.63 2.92 9.85
N TYR A 74 2.05 3.07 11.05
CA TYR A 74 2.57 2.45 12.27
C TYR A 74 2.63 0.92 12.17
N ILE A 75 1.52 0.26 11.81
CA ILE A 75 1.46 -1.20 11.70
C ILE A 75 2.36 -1.69 10.58
N HIS A 76 2.33 -1.02 9.44
CA HIS A 76 3.11 -1.39 8.25
C HIS A 76 4.61 -1.37 8.55
N PHE A 77 5.10 -0.30 9.19
CA PHE A 77 6.50 -0.19 9.57
C PHE A 77 6.86 -1.06 10.78
N SER A 78 6.20 -0.86 11.93
CA SER A 78 6.62 -1.44 13.20
C SER A 78 6.30 -2.94 13.34
N LYS A 79 5.38 -3.49 12.53
CA LYS A 79 4.97 -4.90 12.60
C LYS A 79 5.34 -5.67 11.34
N HIS A 80 4.86 -5.24 10.15
CA HIS A 80 5.13 -5.98 8.91
C HIS A 80 6.61 -5.89 8.51
N TYR A 81 7.14 -4.69 8.31
CA TYR A 81 8.55 -4.52 7.92
C TYR A 81 9.53 -5.09 8.94
N VAL A 82 9.35 -4.79 10.24
CA VAL A 82 10.21 -5.34 11.31
C VAL A 82 10.09 -6.86 11.39
N GLY A 83 8.90 -7.41 11.15
CA GLY A 83 8.70 -8.86 11.07
C GLY A 83 9.53 -9.50 9.95
N TYR A 84 9.52 -8.92 8.74
CA TYR A 84 10.36 -9.39 7.64
C TYR A 84 11.86 -9.28 7.96
N LEU A 85 12.29 -8.17 8.54
CA LEU A 85 13.68 -7.97 8.94
C LEU A 85 14.15 -9.04 9.97
N ASN A 86 13.36 -9.24 11.02
CA ASN A 86 13.70 -10.22 12.07
C ASN A 86 13.76 -11.65 11.52
N ASN A 87 12.81 -12.00 10.66
CA ASN A 87 12.75 -13.31 10.01
C ASN A 87 13.88 -13.50 8.99
N LEU A 88 14.26 -12.44 8.26
CA LEU A 88 15.41 -12.47 7.36
C LEU A 88 16.69 -12.72 8.15
N ASN A 89 16.93 -11.97 9.23
CA ASN A 89 18.10 -12.15 10.10
C ASN A 89 18.21 -13.59 10.62
N LYS A 90 17.09 -14.16 11.08
CA LYS A 90 17.02 -15.57 11.49
C LYS A 90 17.28 -16.52 10.32
N ALA A 91 16.78 -16.24 9.13
CA ALA A 91 16.94 -17.11 7.96
C ALA A 91 18.38 -17.17 7.46
N VAL A 92 19.19 -16.12 7.66
CA VAL A 92 20.58 -16.02 7.20
C VAL A 92 21.61 -16.27 8.30
N GLU A 93 21.20 -16.45 9.56
CA GLU A 93 22.08 -16.67 10.69
C GLU A 93 23.03 -17.86 10.43
N GLY A 94 24.34 -17.62 10.58
CA GLY A 94 25.37 -18.61 10.32
C GLY A 94 25.55 -19.04 8.86
N LYS A 95 24.90 -18.35 7.92
CA LYS A 95 24.99 -18.66 6.47
C LYS A 95 25.76 -17.59 5.72
N PRO A 96 26.32 -17.92 4.52
CA PRO A 96 27.05 -16.96 3.69
C PRO A 96 26.25 -15.68 3.39
N GLN A 97 24.94 -15.78 3.27
CA GLN A 97 24.03 -14.66 3.00
C GLN A 97 24.07 -13.55 4.06
N ALA A 98 24.51 -13.87 5.28
CA ALA A 98 24.68 -12.86 6.35
C ALA A 98 25.80 -11.85 6.03
N ASN A 99 26.70 -12.14 5.09
CA ASN A 99 27.79 -11.27 4.66
C ASN A 99 27.56 -10.64 3.29
N MET A 100 26.34 -10.77 2.74
CA MET A 100 25.94 -10.23 1.44
C MET A 100 25.10 -8.96 1.61
N THR A 101 25.09 -8.09 0.59
CA THR A 101 24.07 -7.06 0.49
C THR A 101 22.70 -7.71 0.24
N ILE A 102 21.63 -7.02 0.55
CA ILE A 102 20.29 -7.55 0.31
C ILE A 102 20.02 -7.78 -1.19
N GLU A 103 20.60 -6.94 -2.06
CA GLU A 103 20.51 -7.09 -3.51
C GLU A 103 21.23 -8.34 -4.00
N GLU A 104 22.39 -8.66 -3.43
CA GLU A 104 23.11 -9.91 -3.73
C GLU A 104 22.31 -11.13 -3.28
N VAL A 105 21.73 -11.08 -2.07
CA VAL A 105 20.84 -12.15 -1.59
C VAL A 105 19.68 -12.36 -2.56
N LEU A 106 19.00 -11.28 -2.98
CA LEU A 106 17.84 -11.37 -3.89
C LEU A 106 18.23 -11.94 -5.26
N LYS A 107 19.38 -11.51 -5.81
CA LYS A 107 19.85 -11.96 -7.13
C LYS A 107 20.29 -13.41 -7.16
N THR A 108 20.71 -13.97 -6.04
CA THR A 108 21.34 -15.30 -5.97
C THR A 108 20.51 -16.33 -5.19
N LEU A 109 19.38 -15.92 -4.60
CA LEU A 109 18.57 -16.84 -3.81
C LEU A 109 17.96 -17.96 -4.65
N ASP A 110 17.84 -19.14 -4.04
CA ASP A 110 16.96 -20.20 -4.54
C ASP A 110 15.52 -19.82 -4.24
N THR A 111 14.72 -19.61 -5.28
CA THR A 111 13.30 -19.22 -5.16
C THR A 111 12.43 -20.30 -4.54
N SER A 112 12.91 -21.56 -4.46
CA SER A 112 12.22 -22.64 -3.73
C SER A 112 12.38 -22.51 -2.22
N ASN A 113 13.39 -21.76 -1.73
CA ASN A 113 13.52 -21.42 -0.31
C ASN A 113 12.52 -20.31 0.07
N ALA A 114 11.30 -20.71 0.38
CA ALA A 114 10.20 -19.78 0.69
C ALA A 114 10.52 -18.82 1.85
N ALA A 115 11.24 -19.28 2.87
CA ALA A 115 11.60 -18.44 4.01
C ALA A 115 12.53 -17.29 3.58
N LEU A 116 13.58 -17.58 2.83
CA LEU A 116 14.52 -16.57 2.35
C LEU A 116 13.85 -15.66 1.32
N ARG A 117 13.13 -16.24 0.34
CA ARG A 117 12.41 -15.51 -0.70
C ARG A 117 11.45 -14.47 -0.12
N ASN A 118 10.58 -14.90 0.80
CA ASN A 118 9.57 -14.00 1.36
C ASN A 118 10.20 -12.93 2.28
N ASN A 119 11.17 -13.28 3.10
CA ASN A 119 11.71 -12.35 4.09
C ASN A 119 12.75 -11.39 3.50
N ALA A 120 13.60 -11.85 2.56
CA ALA A 120 14.51 -10.97 1.82
C ALA A 120 13.73 -10.01 0.92
N GLY A 121 12.73 -10.53 0.19
CA GLY A 121 11.83 -9.69 -0.61
C GLY A 121 11.09 -8.68 0.25
N GLY A 122 10.44 -9.14 1.34
CA GLY A 122 9.71 -8.27 2.24
C GLY A 122 10.58 -7.16 2.84
N TYR A 123 11.79 -7.48 3.27
CA TYR A 123 12.72 -6.48 3.79
C TYR A 123 13.11 -5.44 2.73
N TYR A 124 13.52 -5.87 1.55
CA TYR A 124 13.91 -4.95 0.48
C TYR A 124 12.73 -4.09 -0.01
N ASN A 125 11.59 -4.74 -0.29
CA ASN A 125 10.42 -4.08 -0.85
C ASN A 125 9.93 -2.94 0.05
N HIS A 126 9.85 -3.20 1.36
CA HIS A 126 9.42 -2.20 2.33
C HIS A 126 10.46 -1.09 2.52
N ASN A 127 11.77 -1.42 2.52
CA ASN A 127 12.81 -0.39 2.55
C ASN A 127 12.65 0.59 1.39
N LEU A 128 12.49 0.07 0.18
CA LEU A 128 12.32 0.91 -1.01
C LEU A 128 11.01 1.72 -0.95
N TYR A 129 9.90 1.07 -0.57
CA TYR A 129 8.59 1.71 -0.44
C TYR A 129 8.63 2.92 0.51
N PHE A 130 9.17 2.74 1.71
CA PHE A 130 9.26 3.82 2.70
C PHE A 130 10.27 4.90 2.31
N ASP A 131 11.38 4.55 1.66
CA ASP A 131 12.36 5.51 1.18
C ASP A 131 11.83 6.45 0.11
N LEU A 132 10.92 5.94 -0.72
CA LEU A 132 10.29 6.66 -1.81
C LEU A 132 9.10 7.53 -1.36
N MET A 133 8.79 7.58 -0.05
CA MET A 133 7.66 8.36 0.44
C MET A 133 8.09 9.73 0.98
N THR A 134 7.37 10.76 0.57
CA THR A 134 7.48 12.12 1.10
C THR A 134 6.10 12.77 1.27
N PRO A 135 5.84 13.55 2.34
CA PRO A 135 4.62 14.33 2.46
C PRO A 135 4.58 15.54 1.51
N ASN A 136 5.72 15.88 0.89
CA ASN A 136 5.92 17.03 0.01
C ASN A 136 6.15 16.62 -1.44
N SER A 137 5.38 15.64 -1.94
CA SER A 137 5.49 15.17 -3.32
C SER A 137 5.29 16.30 -4.33
N THR A 138 6.14 16.34 -5.35
CA THR A 138 5.97 17.25 -6.51
C THR A 138 4.90 16.78 -7.50
N GLY A 139 4.33 15.57 -7.27
CA GLY A 139 3.29 14.96 -8.08
C GLY A 139 3.78 14.30 -9.37
N LYS A 140 4.97 14.67 -9.87
CA LYS A 140 5.60 14.08 -11.05
C LYS A 140 7.11 14.27 -11.04
N PRO A 141 7.87 13.37 -11.71
CA PRO A 141 9.32 13.50 -11.80
C PRO A 141 9.76 14.65 -12.68
N THR A 142 11.02 15.07 -12.49
CA THR A 142 11.73 16.01 -13.34
C THR A 142 13.07 15.41 -13.82
N GLY A 143 13.80 16.11 -14.68
CA GLY A 143 15.13 15.70 -15.14
C GLY A 143 15.16 14.31 -15.79
N LYS A 144 16.21 13.57 -15.52
CA LYS A 144 16.50 12.28 -16.19
C LYS A 144 15.37 11.25 -16.07
N LEU A 145 14.67 11.19 -14.94
CA LEU A 145 13.56 10.24 -14.78
C LEU A 145 12.37 10.65 -15.66
N ALA A 146 12.04 11.94 -15.71
CA ALA A 146 10.99 12.44 -16.60
C ALA A 146 11.32 12.16 -18.08
N ASP A 147 12.58 12.39 -18.49
CA ASP A 147 13.04 12.12 -19.85
C ASP A 147 12.94 10.63 -20.20
N ALA A 148 13.35 9.75 -19.28
CA ALA A 148 13.24 8.31 -19.46
C ALA A 148 11.78 7.84 -19.53
N ILE A 149 10.91 8.38 -18.69
CA ILE A 149 9.46 8.08 -18.71
C ILE A 149 8.85 8.54 -20.04
N ASN A 150 9.18 9.73 -20.53
CA ASN A 150 8.67 10.23 -21.81
C ASN A 150 9.20 9.39 -22.98
N ARG A 151 10.47 8.98 -22.95
CA ARG A 151 11.07 8.11 -23.95
C ARG A 151 10.38 6.74 -24.03
N ASP A 152 10.12 6.10 -22.87
CA ASP A 152 9.73 4.70 -22.82
C ASP A 152 8.20 4.49 -22.77
N PHE A 153 7.45 5.48 -22.27
CA PHE A 153 5.98 5.42 -22.13
C PHE A 153 5.24 6.49 -22.97
N GLY A 154 5.98 7.43 -23.58
CA GLY A 154 5.41 8.54 -24.38
C GLY A 154 4.97 9.73 -23.52
N SER A 155 4.51 9.52 -22.31
CA SER A 155 4.14 10.59 -21.36
C SER A 155 4.10 10.07 -19.93
N PHE A 156 4.10 11.00 -18.96
CA PHE A 156 3.90 10.67 -17.55
C PHE A 156 2.50 10.07 -17.30
N GLU A 157 1.48 10.55 -17.97
CA GLU A 157 0.10 10.06 -17.86
C GLU A 157 -0.01 8.60 -18.32
N ASN A 158 0.66 8.25 -19.42
CA ASN A 158 0.72 6.87 -19.90
C ASN A 158 1.47 5.96 -18.93
N PHE A 159 2.60 6.43 -18.39
CA PHE A 159 3.32 5.72 -17.33
C PHE A 159 2.42 5.51 -16.12
N LYS A 160 1.80 6.60 -15.59
CA LYS A 160 0.90 6.54 -14.44
C LYS A 160 -0.22 5.53 -14.67
N LYS A 161 -0.83 5.55 -15.85
CA LYS A 161 -1.87 4.57 -16.22
C LYS A 161 -1.34 3.14 -16.19
N GLN A 162 -0.20 2.85 -16.81
CA GLN A 162 0.37 1.50 -16.85
C GLN A 162 0.75 1.01 -15.44
N PHE A 163 1.36 1.88 -14.61
CA PHE A 163 1.72 1.57 -13.24
C PHE A 163 0.50 1.31 -12.37
N SER A 164 -0.54 2.13 -12.49
CA SER A 164 -1.82 1.94 -11.80
C SER A 164 -2.51 0.64 -12.23
N ASP A 165 -2.52 0.35 -13.53
CA ASP A 165 -3.07 -0.89 -14.09
C ASP A 165 -2.32 -2.13 -13.55
N ALA A 166 -0.99 -2.07 -13.42
CA ALA A 166 -0.18 -3.16 -12.87
C ALA A 166 -0.56 -3.46 -11.41
N GLY A 167 -0.71 -2.40 -10.59
CA GLY A 167 -1.15 -2.54 -9.20
C GLY A 167 -2.59 -3.04 -9.06
N ALA A 168 -3.51 -2.50 -9.87
CA ALA A 168 -4.92 -2.86 -9.82
C ALA A 168 -5.18 -4.31 -10.28
N LYS A 169 -4.44 -4.77 -11.29
CA LYS A 169 -4.56 -6.11 -11.87
C LYS A 169 -3.78 -7.18 -11.10
N GLN A 170 -2.91 -6.80 -10.17
CA GLN A 170 -2.21 -7.76 -9.30
C GLN A 170 -3.24 -8.52 -8.47
N PHE A 171 -3.46 -9.79 -8.81
CA PHE A 171 -4.38 -10.63 -8.06
C PHE A 171 -3.82 -10.99 -6.69
N GLY A 172 -4.62 -10.76 -5.63
CA GLY A 172 -4.18 -10.97 -4.26
C GLY A 172 -3.13 -9.95 -3.80
N SER A 173 -2.24 -10.40 -2.92
CA SER A 173 -1.14 -9.61 -2.37
C SER A 173 0.01 -9.49 -3.37
N GLY A 174 0.68 -8.37 -3.37
CA GLY A 174 1.84 -8.16 -4.25
C GLY A 174 2.28 -6.71 -4.33
N TRP A 175 3.06 -6.41 -5.37
CA TRP A 175 3.70 -5.12 -5.58
C TRP A 175 3.59 -4.69 -7.04
N ALA A 176 3.41 -3.39 -7.28
CA ALA A 176 3.62 -2.78 -8.58
C ALA A 176 4.99 -2.13 -8.66
N TRP A 177 5.65 -2.26 -9.80
CA TRP A 177 7.03 -1.87 -10.01
C TRP A 177 7.21 -0.98 -11.23
N LEU A 178 8.07 0.05 -11.09
CA LEU A 178 8.84 0.60 -12.19
C LEU A 178 10.27 0.08 -12.04
N VAL A 179 10.80 -0.53 -13.08
CA VAL A 179 12.18 -1.04 -13.10
C VAL A 179 12.94 -0.48 -14.27
N THR A 180 14.26 -0.46 -14.17
CA THR A 180 15.15 -0.20 -15.32
C THR A 180 15.95 -1.47 -15.65
N ASP A 181 16.06 -1.80 -16.92
CA ASP A 181 16.93 -2.89 -17.39
C ASP A 181 18.38 -2.41 -17.61
N ALA A 182 19.25 -3.34 -17.99
CA ALA A 182 20.67 -3.05 -18.20
C ALA A 182 20.94 -2.02 -19.32
N SER A 183 20.00 -1.79 -20.22
CA SER A 183 20.09 -0.77 -21.28
C SER A 183 19.59 0.61 -20.80
N GLY A 184 19.08 0.71 -19.57
CA GLY A 184 18.46 1.92 -19.05
C GLY A 184 17.01 2.11 -19.51
N LYS A 185 16.38 1.09 -20.11
CA LYS A 185 14.98 1.13 -20.50
C LYS A 185 14.08 0.86 -19.31
N LEU A 186 13.05 1.69 -19.15
CA LEU A 186 12.04 1.56 -18.09
C LEU A 186 10.95 0.55 -18.50
N LYS A 187 10.49 -0.22 -17.51
CA LYS A 187 9.39 -1.18 -17.65
C LYS A 187 8.50 -1.13 -16.42
N VAL A 188 7.22 -1.39 -16.62
CA VAL A 188 6.22 -1.50 -15.54
C VAL A 188 5.69 -2.92 -15.49
N GLY A 189 5.46 -3.44 -14.29
CA GLY A 189 4.84 -4.73 -14.05
C GLY A 189 4.49 -4.94 -12.58
N SER A 190 4.09 -6.15 -12.25
CA SER A 190 3.76 -6.54 -10.87
C SER A 190 4.37 -7.89 -10.51
N THR A 191 4.53 -8.11 -9.21
CA THR A 191 4.93 -9.41 -8.64
C THR A 191 3.98 -9.81 -7.52
N ALA A 192 3.80 -11.11 -7.34
CA ALA A 192 2.97 -11.65 -6.25
C ALA A 192 3.73 -11.68 -4.93
N ASN A 193 3.00 -11.61 -3.84
CA ASN A 193 3.52 -11.74 -2.47
C ASN A 193 4.68 -10.76 -2.21
N GLN A 194 5.84 -11.29 -1.78
CA GLN A 194 7.07 -10.49 -1.56
C GLN A 194 8.12 -10.70 -2.67
N ASP A 195 7.72 -11.26 -3.81
CA ASP A 195 8.60 -11.40 -4.97
C ASP A 195 9.11 -10.03 -5.44
N ASN A 196 10.37 -10.03 -5.89
CA ASN A 196 11.09 -8.81 -6.24
C ASN A 196 11.72 -8.93 -7.63
N PRO A 197 11.74 -7.87 -8.44
CA PRO A 197 12.33 -7.88 -9.79
C PRO A 197 13.81 -8.26 -9.86
N LEU A 198 14.54 -8.25 -8.74
CA LEU A 198 15.94 -8.73 -8.67
C LEU A 198 16.03 -10.25 -8.56
N MET A 199 14.96 -10.95 -8.19
CA MET A 199 14.96 -12.41 -8.01
C MET A 199 15.03 -13.13 -9.35
N PRO A 200 15.68 -14.31 -9.40
CA PRO A 200 15.67 -15.14 -10.60
C PRO A 200 14.27 -15.57 -11.02
N GLY A 201 14.00 -15.58 -12.32
CA GLY A 201 12.77 -16.15 -12.90
C GLY A 201 11.51 -15.31 -12.74
N MET A 202 11.59 -14.06 -12.30
CA MET A 202 10.44 -13.18 -12.18
C MET A 202 9.91 -12.71 -13.55
N SER A 203 8.59 -12.52 -13.63
CA SER A 203 7.90 -12.03 -14.84
C SER A 203 8.32 -10.62 -15.24
N ILE A 204 8.67 -9.79 -14.25
CA ILE A 204 9.34 -8.51 -14.44
C ILE A 204 10.70 -8.56 -13.76
N SER A 205 11.75 -8.17 -14.47
CA SER A 205 13.13 -8.17 -13.98
C SER A 205 13.82 -6.85 -14.31
N GLY A 206 14.72 -6.44 -13.46
CA GLY A 206 15.50 -5.20 -13.58
C GLY A 206 15.77 -4.57 -12.22
N THR A 207 16.47 -3.44 -12.22
CA THR A 207 16.71 -2.66 -11.00
C THR A 207 15.45 -1.88 -10.63
N PRO A 208 14.85 -2.08 -9.44
CA PRO A 208 13.70 -1.33 -9.00
C PRO A 208 14.00 0.18 -8.90
N VAL A 209 13.09 0.99 -9.46
CA VAL A 209 13.09 2.46 -9.40
C VAL A 209 11.94 2.96 -8.54
N LEU A 210 10.76 2.34 -8.67
CA LEU A 210 9.58 2.65 -7.86
C LEU A 210 8.90 1.35 -7.47
N ALA A 211 8.45 1.28 -6.22
CA ALA A 211 7.66 0.18 -5.67
C ALA A 211 6.38 0.72 -5.03
N MET A 212 5.25 0.07 -5.30
CA MET A 212 3.99 0.32 -4.59
C MET A 212 3.48 -0.98 -4.01
N ASP A 213 3.28 -0.98 -2.70
CA ASP A 213 2.67 -2.08 -1.99
C ASP A 213 1.16 -2.15 -2.28
N VAL A 214 0.69 -3.28 -2.81
CA VAL A 214 -0.75 -3.53 -3.02
C VAL A 214 -1.26 -4.70 -2.16
N TRP A 215 -0.52 -5.10 -1.14
CA TRP A 215 -1.05 -5.89 -0.04
C TRP A 215 -2.15 -5.10 0.68
N GLU A 216 -3.19 -5.76 1.14
CA GLU A 216 -4.30 -5.07 1.83
C GLU A 216 -3.85 -4.33 3.09
N HIS A 217 -2.82 -4.82 3.79
CA HIS A 217 -2.27 -4.14 4.97
C HIS A 217 -1.75 -2.72 4.70
N ALA A 218 -1.40 -2.40 3.45
CA ALA A 218 -0.90 -1.09 3.07
C ALA A 218 -2.02 -0.04 2.92
N TYR A 219 -3.29 -0.46 2.80
CA TYR A 219 -4.37 0.48 2.47
C TYR A 219 -5.73 0.18 3.09
N TYR A 220 -5.98 -1.04 3.61
CA TYR A 220 -7.33 -1.49 3.95
C TYR A 220 -8.02 -0.63 5.03
N LEU A 221 -7.27 -0.13 6.04
CA LEU A 221 -7.86 0.68 7.11
C LEU A 221 -8.51 1.97 6.58
N LYS A 222 -7.94 2.58 5.55
CA LYS A 222 -8.45 3.83 4.96
C LYS A 222 -9.34 3.60 3.74
N TYR A 223 -9.01 2.64 2.89
CA TYR A 223 -9.64 2.47 1.58
C TYR A 223 -10.51 1.20 1.48
N GLN A 224 -10.43 0.27 2.45
CA GLN A 224 -11.10 -1.02 2.44
C GLN A 224 -10.86 -1.75 1.10
N ASN A 225 -11.90 -2.17 0.42
CA ASN A 225 -11.82 -2.86 -0.87
C ASN A 225 -11.50 -1.95 -2.08
N LYS A 226 -11.30 -0.66 -1.85
CA LYS A 226 -11.09 0.33 -2.93
C LYS A 226 -9.60 0.49 -3.23
N ARG A 227 -8.95 -0.60 -3.69
CA ARG A 227 -7.52 -0.56 -4.05
C ARG A 227 -7.20 0.52 -5.09
N ALA A 228 -8.10 0.76 -6.04
CA ALA A 228 -7.89 1.78 -7.07
C ALA A 228 -7.77 3.20 -6.48
N ASP A 229 -8.55 3.53 -5.45
CA ASP A 229 -8.50 4.82 -4.78
C ASP A 229 -7.16 5.00 -4.03
N TYR A 230 -6.67 3.93 -3.39
CA TYR A 230 -5.33 3.92 -2.79
C TYR A 230 -4.22 4.12 -3.82
N ILE A 231 -4.29 3.41 -4.94
CA ILE A 231 -3.30 3.52 -6.02
C ILE A 231 -3.23 4.96 -6.54
N GLU A 232 -4.37 5.60 -6.76
CA GLU A 232 -4.42 7.01 -7.18
C GLU A 232 -3.86 7.95 -6.10
N ALA A 233 -4.18 7.69 -4.83
CA ALA A 233 -3.69 8.48 -3.71
C ALA A 233 -2.17 8.35 -3.51
N PHE A 234 -1.58 7.18 -3.79
CA PHE A 234 -0.16 6.90 -3.60
C PHE A 234 0.74 7.84 -4.42
N PHE A 235 0.33 8.27 -5.61
CA PHE A 235 1.10 9.22 -6.42
C PHE A 235 1.36 10.57 -5.71
N ASN A 236 0.55 10.92 -4.71
CA ASN A 236 0.71 12.16 -3.94
C ASN A 236 1.73 12.02 -2.79
N VAL A 237 2.29 10.85 -2.56
CA VAL A 237 3.29 10.63 -1.51
C VAL A 237 4.63 10.14 -2.07
N ILE A 238 4.77 10.00 -3.39
CA ILE A 238 6.03 9.60 -4.02
C ILE A 238 7.02 10.77 -3.99
N ASP A 239 8.22 10.51 -3.51
CA ASP A 239 9.38 11.39 -3.67
C ASP A 239 9.96 11.21 -5.08
N TRP A 240 9.72 12.20 -5.93
CA TRP A 240 10.17 12.19 -7.31
C TRP A 240 11.58 12.81 -7.52
N ASN A 241 12.26 13.18 -6.42
CA ASN A 241 13.59 13.79 -6.47
C ASN A 241 14.74 12.79 -6.48
#